data_f5eab152fab0459663f4584e16d35767
#
_entry.id   f5eab152fab0459663f4584e16d35767
#
_cell.length_a   1.000
_cell.length_b   1.000
_cell.length_c   1.000
_cell.angle_alpha   90.00
_cell.angle_beta   90.00
_cell.angle_gamma   90.00
#
_symmetry.space_group_name_H-M   'P 1'
#
loop_
_entity.id
_entity.type
_entity.pdbx_description
1 polymer ?
#
loop_
_entity_poly.entity_id
_entity_poly.type
_entity_poly.pdbx_seq_one_letter_code
_entity_poly.pdbx_strand_id
1 'polypeptide(L)'
;MKIAPARALAILVVLLSGGCDTRLPVPDATLLEVNAAVNRQGLPCPRDYCQDDWPDPADLPQLEYWDCKAYAVAKAHRLIGQYGYSPNRLEYLLIAGPPLRVTHAALLVDGRWVMDLGLRCQVCELDRFVAGVTVTGRLPVNELPLVVRMLRR
;
A
#
# COMPACT_ATOMS: atom_id res chain seq x y z
N MET A 1 46.52 53.74 -38.43
CA MET A 1 46.16 53.29 -37.06
C MET A 1 44.76 52.71 -37.13
N LYS A 2 44.63 51.38 -37.09
CA LYS A 2 43.32 50.65 -37.18
C LYS A 2 42.97 50.19 -35.78
N ILE A 3 41.88 50.68 -35.24
CA ILE A 3 41.37 50.30 -33.92
C ILE A 3 40.46 49.06 -34.11
N ALA A 4 40.80 47.98 -33.45
CA ALA A 4 40.00 46.76 -33.46
C ALA A 4 38.82 46.85 -32.47
N PRO A 5 37.64 46.31 -32.81
CA PRO A 5 36.51 46.36 -31.91
C PRO A 5 36.62 45.29 -30.78
N ALA A 6 36.33 45.71 -29.56
CA ALA A 6 36.26 44.84 -28.40
C ALA A 6 35.02 43.90 -28.50
N ARG A 7 35.26 42.61 -28.39
CA ARG A 7 34.19 41.59 -28.31
C ARG A 7 33.67 41.57 -26.88
N ALA A 8 32.42 41.96 -26.71
CA ALA A 8 31.70 41.80 -25.44
C ALA A 8 31.33 40.31 -25.27
N LEU A 9 31.84 39.69 -24.21
CA LEU A 9 31.51 38.31 -23.82
C LEU A 9 30.21 38.39 -22.99
N ALA A 10 29.12 37.96 -23.59
CA ALA A 10 27.84 37.82 -22.86
C ALA A 10 27.88 36.54 -22.01
N ILE A 11 27.93 36.71 -20.69
CA ILE A 11 27.81 35.61 -19.71
C ILE A 11 26.32 35.29 -19.58
N LEU A 12 25.91 34.15 -20.14
CA LEU A 12 24.58 33.60 -19.96
C LEU A 12 24.48 32.95 -18.57
N VAL A 13 23.90 33.66 -17.60
CA VAL A 13 23.60 33.10 -16.28
C VAL A 13 22.33 32.26 -16.42
N VAL A 14 22.48 30.92 -16.52
CA VAL A 14 21.36 29.99 -16.44
C VAL A 14 20.99 29.85 -14.97
N LEU A 15 19.94 30.53 -14.55
CA LEU A 15 19.29 30.31 -13.24
C LEU A 15 18.58 28.97 -13.30
N LEU A 16 19.23 27.91 -12.80
CA LEU A 16 18.57 26.64 -12.49
C LEU A 16 17.63 26.87 -11.29
N SER A 17 16.41 27.28 -11.59
CA SER A 17 15.32 27.28 -10.60
C SER A 17 14.94 25.81 -10.35
N GLY A 18 15.69 25.12 -9.51
CA GLY A 18 15.29 23.87 -8.90
C GLY A 18 14.09 24.12 -7.98
N GLY A 19 12.90 24.15 -8.56
CA GLY A 19 11.67 24.16 -7.79
C GLY A 19 11.57 22.82 -7.06
N CYS A 20 11.76 22.80 -5.73
CA CYS A 20 11.32 21.71 -4.91
C CYS A 20 9.80 21.62 -5.11
N ASP A 21 9.34 20.63 -5.87
CA ASP A 21 7.92 20.33 -6.00
C ASP A 21 7.45 19.79 -4.63
N THR A 22 6.93 20.68 -3.80
CA THR A 22 6.43 20.39 -2.45
C THR A 22 5.04 19.77 -2.47
N ARG A 23 4.58 19.29 -3.63
CA ARG A 23 3.31 18.58 -3.72
C ARG A 23 3.42 17.31 -2.90
N LEU A 24 2.49 17.14 -1.96
CA LEU A 24 2.37 15.88 -1.24
C LEU A 24 2.16 14.76 -2.28
N PRO A 25 2.86 13.64 -2.13
CA PRO A 25 2.72 12.53 -3.05
C PRO A 25 1.27 12.03 -3.03
N VAL A 26 0.72 11.83 -4.21
CA VAL A 26 -0.65 11.32 -4.40
C VAL A 26 -0.56 9.84 -4.75
N PRO A 27 -1.40 8.96 -4.15
CA PRO A 27 -1.44 7.56 -4.52
C PRO A 27 -1.88 7.39 -5.98
N ASP A 28 -1.40 6.35 -6.63
CA ASP A 28 -1.84 5.96 -7.96
C ASP A 28 -3.37 5.76 -7.96
N ALA A 29 -4.03 6.25 -9.00
CA ALA A 29 -5.47 6.10 -9.19
C ALA A 29 -5.92 4.63 -9.16
N THR A 30 -5.08 3.70 -9.64
CA THR A 30 -5.30 2.25 -9.56
C THR A 30 -5.44 1.75 -8.13
N LEU A 31 -4.60 2.24 -7.20
CA LEU A 31 -4.68 1.84 -5.79
C LEU A 31 -5.99 2.29 -5.16
N LEU A 32 -6.43 3.51 -5.47
CA LEU A 32 -7.71 4.05 -4.99
C LEU A 32 -8.89 3.24 -5.53
N GLU A 33 -8.88 2.93 -6.82
CA GLU A 33 -9.93 2.15 -7.49
C GLU A 33 -10.02 0.75 -6.91
N VAL A 34 -8.90 0.02 -6.84
CA VAL A 34 -8.86 -1.35 -6.32
C VAL A 34 -9.28 -1.37 -4.85
N ASN A 35 -8.78 -0.44 -4.03
CA ASN A 35 -9.15 -0.37 -2.63
C ASN A 35 -10.66 -0.17 -2.45
N ALA A 36 -11.24 0.81 -3.16
CA ALA A 36 -12.66 1.09 -3.09
C ALA A 36 -13.52 -0.07 -3.62
N ALA A 37 -13.11 -0.72 -4.71
CA ALA A 37 -13.82 -1.84 -5.29
C ALA A 37 -13.83 -3.06 -4.35
N VAL A 38 -12.67 -3.42 -3.78
CA VAL A 38 -12.54 -4.56 -2.87
C VAL A 38 -13.27 -4.30 -1.56
N ASN A 39 -13.17 -3.10 -0.98
CA ASN A 39 -13.86 -2.76 0.27
C ASN A 39 -15.40 -2.83 0.16
N ARG A 40 -15.96 -2.84 -1.06
CA ARG A 40 -17.41 -3.02 -1.29
C ARG A 40 -17.83 -4.48 -1.53
N GLN A 41 -16.89 -5.41 -1.73
CA GLN A 41 -17.21 -6.79 -2.12
C GLN A 41 -17.55 -7.68 -0.93
N GLY A 42 -16.78 -7.58 0.15
CA GLY A 42 -16.95 -8.43 1.32
C GLY A 42 -17.95 -7.86 2.32
N LEU A 43 -18.62 -8.74 3.05
CA LEU A 43 -19.34 -8.35 4.26
C LEU A 43 -18.33 -8.29 5.41
N PRO A 44 -18.26 -7.16 6.14
CA PRO A 44 -17.35 -7.06 7.28
C PRO A 44 -17.67 -8.12 8.33
N CYS A 45 -16.63 -8.78 8.83
CA CYS A 45 -16.78 -9.81 9.83
C CYS A 45 -17.34 -9.24 11.15
N PRO A 46 -18.43 -9.79 11.69
CA PRO A 46 -18.86 -9.53 13.06
C PRO A 46 -17.80 -10.08 14.03
N ARG A 47 -17.52 -9.34 15.09
CA ARG A 47 -16.38 -9.57 16.01
C ARG A 47 -16.15 -11.00 16.49
N ASP A 48 -17.17 -11.85 16.48
CA ASP A 48 -17.14 -13.19 17.06
C ASP A 48 -17.08 -14.33 16.03
N TYR A 49 -16.98 -14.02 14.74
CA TYR A 49 -17.07 -15.00 13.65
C TYR A 49 -15.86 -15.05 12.71
N CYS A 50 -14.80 -14.30 12.99
CA CYS A 50 -13.64 -14.22 12.10
C CYS A 50 -12.69 -15.39 12.34
N GLN A 51 -12.32 -16.07 11.28
CA GLN A 51 -11.25 -17.07 11.32
C GLN A 51 -9.90 -16.34 11.43
N ASP A 52 -9.01 -16.88 12.27
CA ASP A 52 -7.66 -16.31 12.44
C ASP A 52 -6.70 -16.60 11.27
N ASP A 53 -7.11 -17.43 10.32
CA ASP A 53 -6.29 -17.85 9.20
C ASP A 53 -6.29 -16.85 8.03
N TRP A 54 -5.19 -16.82 7.29
CA TRP A 54 -5.12 -16.13 6.01
C TRP A 54 -5.84 -16.96 4.94
N PRO A 55 -6.84 -16.40 4.24
CA PRO A 55 -7.55 -17.14 3.21
C PRO A 55 -6.69 -17.33 1.96
N ASP A 56 -6.92 -18.44 1.24
CA ASP A 56 -6.46 -18.53 -0.14
C ASP A 56 -7.28 -17.57 -1.01
N PRO A 57 -6.69 -16.86 -1.98
CA PRO A 57 -7.45 -16.02 -2.91
C PRO A 57 -8.60 -16.75 -3.63
N ALA A 58 -8.45 -18.06 -3.87
CA ALA A 58 -9.49 -18.88 -4.51
C ALA A 58 -10.70 -19.13 -3.60
N ASP A 59 -10.51 -19.05 -2.27
CA ASP A 59 -11.58 -19.29 -1.30
C ASP A 59 -12.39 -18.02 -0.98
N LEU A 60 -11.88 -16.84 -1.32
CA LEU A 60 -12.52 -15.57 -1.01
C LEU A 60 -14.01 -15.47 -1.45
N PRO A 61 -14.41 -15.95 -2.65
CA PRO A 61 -15.81 -15.90 -3.07
C PRO A 61 -16.76 -16.77 -2.24
N GLN A 62 -16.22 -17.71 -1.46
CA GLN A 62 -16.98 -18.66 -0.64
C GLN A 62 -17.10 -18.19 0.83
N LEU A 63 -16.33 -17.17 1.22
CA LEU A 63 -16.38 -16.61 2.56
C LEU A 63 -17.62 -15.75 2.73
N GLU A 64 -18.44 -16.06 3.71
CA GLU A 64 -19.60 -15.25 4.07
C GLU A 64 -19.19 -13.88 4.64
N TYR A 65 -18.13 -13.87 5.45
CA TYR A 65 -17.62 -12.67 6.10
C TYR A 65 -16.12 -12.51 5.79
N TRP A 66 -15.69 -11.26 5.65
CA TRP A 66 -14.31 -10.88 5.38
C TRP A 66 -13.72 -10.11 6.56
N ASP A 67 -12.63 -10.61 7.10
CA ASP A 67 -11.78 -9.90 8.06
C ASP A 67 -10.73 -9.02 7.34
N CYS A 68 -9.89 -8.33 8.10
CA CYS A 68 -8.84 -7.48 7.53
C CYS A 68 -7.85 -8.25 6.65
N LYS A 69 -7.59 -9.53 6.94
CA LYS A 69 -6.70 -10.40 6.15
C LYS A 69 -7.32 -10.72 4.79
N ALA A 70 -8.61 -11.08 4.76
CA ALA A 70 -9.35 -11.36 3.53
C ALA A 70 -9.36 -10.14 2.60
N TYR A 71 -9.62 -8.94 3.13
CA TYR A 71 -9.54 -7.70 2.36
C TYR A 71 -8.14 -7.43 1.81
N ALA A 72 -7.09 -7.64 2.60
CA ALA A 72 -5.71 -7.45 2.16
C ALA A 72 -5.32 -8.43 1.05
N VAL A 73 -5.69 -9.72 1.19
CA VAL A 73 -5.48 -10.77 0.18
C VAL A 73 -6.21 -10.46 -1.12
N ALA A 74 -7.48 -10.05 -1.05
CA ALA A 74 -8.27 -9.69 -2.22
C ALA A 74 -7.66 -8.52 -3.00
N LYS A 75 -7.15 -7.49 -2.32
CA LYS A 75 -6.48 -6.35 -2.94
C LYS A 75 -5.19 -6.78 -3.66
N ALA A 76 -4.35 -7.59 -2.98
CA ALA A 76 -3.12 -8.11 -3.57
C ALA A 76 -3.42 -8.96 -4.81
N HIS A 77 -4.36 -9.90 -4.72
CA HIS A 77 -4.76 -10.76 -5.83
C HIS A 77 -5.26 -9.93 -7.03
N ARG A 78 -6.06 -8.90 -6.78
CA ARG A 78 -6.58 -8.03 -7.83
C ARG A 78 -5.50 -7.19 -8.50
N LEU A 79 -4.58 -6.60 -7.72
CA LEU A 79 -3.45 -5.85 -8.27
C LEU A 79 -2.56 -6.73 -9.15
N ILE A 80 -2.28 -7.96 -8.74
CA ILE A 80 -1.46 -8.91 -9.51
C ILE A 80 -2.21 -9.37 -10.76
N GLY A 81 -3.44 -9.88 -10.61
CA GLY A 81 -4.16 -10.57 -11.69
C GLY A 81 -4.75 -9.61 -12.74
N GLN A 82 -5.22 -8.43 -12.33
CA GLN A 82 -5.90 -7.49 -13.24
C GLN A 82 -5.01 -6.33 -13.69
N TYR A 83 -4.06 -5.90 -12.86
CA TYR A 83 -3.23 -4.72 -13.13
C TYR A 83 -1.74 -5.05 -13.33
N GLY A 84 -1.36 -6.34 -13.27
CA GLY A 84 0.01 -6.79 -13.56
C GLY A 84 1.06 -6.34 -12.54
N TYR A 85 0.66 -6.04 -11.30
CA TYR A 85 1.63 -5.71 -10.25
C TYR A 85 2.50 -6.92 -9.93
N SER A 86 3.81 -6.70 -9.82
CA SER A 86 4.72 -7.75 -9.34
C SER A 86 4.43 -8.07 -7.87
N PRO A 87 4.31 -9.36 -7.48
CA PRO A 87 4.17 -9.75 -6.08
C PRO A 87 5.26 -9.19 -5.16
N ASN A 88 6.48 -8.98 -5.69
CA ASN A 88 7.61 -8.42 -4.94
C ASN A 88 7.45 -6.95 -4.53
N ARG A 89 6.44 -6.26 -5.07
CA ARG A 89 6.07 -4.88 -4.71
C ARG A 89 5.04 -4.83 -3.58
N LEU A 90 4.54 -5.97 -3.14
CA LEU A 90 3.39 -6.10 -2.26
C LEU A 90 3.78 -6.84 -0.98
N GLU A 91 3.38 -6.26 0.17
CA GLU A 91 3.57 -6.85 1.50
C GLU A 91 2.26 -6.77 2.28
N TYR A 92 1.96 -7.80 3.08
CA TYR A 92 0.94 -7.69 4.11
C TYR A 92 1.56 -7.03 5.34
N LEU A 93 0.99 -5.90 5.75
CA LEU A 93 1.41 -5.12 6.90
C LEU A 93 0.54 -5.49 8.10
N LEU A 94 1.16 -5.93 9.18
CA LEU A 94 0.50 -6.22 10.45
C LEU A 94 0.81 -5.11 11.45
N ILE A 95 -0.22 -4.56 12.07
CA ILE A 95 -0.10 -3.53 13.10
C ILE A 95 -0.91 -3.89 14.34
N ALA A 96 -0.47 -3.40 15.50
CA ALA A 96 -1.16 -3.53 16.78
C ALA A 96 -0.97 -2.26 17.63
N GLY A 97 -1.77 -2.15 18.67
CA GLY A 97 -1.72 -1.03 19.62
C GLY A 97 -2.91 -0.08 19.50
N PRO A 98 -3.07 0.85 20.46
CA PRO A 98 -4.20 1.76 20.49
C PRO A 98 -4.37 2.57 19.19
N PRO A 99 -5.60 2.81 18.72
CA PRO A 99 -6.89 2.40 19.31
C PRO A 99 -7.31 0.96 18.95
N LEU A 100 -6.46 0.19 18.27
CA LEU A 100 -6.76 -1.18 17.85
C LEU A 100 -6.77 -2.11 19.07
N ARG A 101 -7.82 -2.92 19.18
CA ARG A 101 -7.94 -3.93 20.24
C ARG A 101 -7.33 -5.27 19.87
N VAL A 102 -7.12 -5.48 18.57
CA VAL A 102 -6.58 -6.70 17.97
C VAL A 102 -5.57 -6.31 16.90
N THR A 103 -4.75 -7.25 16.48
CA THR A 103 -3.86 -7.06 15.32
C THR A 103 -4.70 -6.79 14.09
N HIS A 104 -4.29 -5.80 13.31
CA HIS A 104 -4.94 -5.42 12.07
C HIS A 104 -4.01 -5.65 10.88
N ALA A 105 -4.56 -6.12 9.77
CA ALA A 105 -3.84 -6.37 8.53
C ALA A 105 -4.27 -5.37 7.44
N ALA A 106 -3.30 -4.86 6.68
CA ALA A 106 -3.50 -4.04 5.50
C ALA A 106 -2.53 -4.45 4.39
N LEU A 107 -2.75 -3.99 3.16
CA LEU A 107 -1.81 -4.21 2.05
C LEU A 107 -0.89 -3.00 1.89
N LEU A 108 0.42 -3.25 1.93
CA LEU A 108 1.46 -2.27 1.64
C LEU A 108 1.96 -2.45 0.21
N VAL A 109 2.02 -1.36 -0.55
CA VAL A 109 2.47 -1.32 -1.94
C VAL A 109 3.73 -0.46 -2.04
N ASP A 110 4.77 -0.99 -2.68
CA ASP A 110 6.07 -0.33 -2.91
C ASP A 110 6.74 0.18 -1.62
N GLY A 111 6.46 -0.44 -0.49
CA GLY A 111 6.95 0.01 0.81
C GLY A 111 6.43 1.38 1.25
N ARG A 112 5.49 1.97 0.52
CA ARG A 112 5.03 3.35 0.71
C ARG A 112 3.53 3.50 0.92
N TRP A 113 2.70 2.91 0.07
CA TRP A 113 1.26 3.11 0.07
C TRP A 113 0.53 2.00 0.79
N VAL A 114 -0.26 2.33 1.77
CA VAL A 114 -1.09 1.37 2.50
C VAL A 114 -2.52 1.45 2.01
N MET A 115 -3.06 0.31 1.58
CA MET A 115 -4.45 0.10 1.20
C MET A 115 -5.20 -0.56 2.35
N ASP A 116 -6.01 0.22 3.04
CA ASP A 116 -6.72 -0.22 4.25
C ASP A 116 -8.22 -0.41 4.02
N LEU A 117 -8.87 -1.04 4.99
CA LEU A 117 -10.33 -1.19 5.06
C LEU A 117 -11.06 0.12 5.42
N GLY A 118 -10.31 1.13 5.85
CA GLY A 118 -10.83 2.44 6.23
C GLY A 118 -10.79 2.73 7.72
N LEU A 119 -10.17 1.86 8.52
CA LEU A 119 -10.01 2.10 9.97
C LEU A 119 -9.16 3.33 10.27
N ARG A 120 -8.14 3.57 9.47
CA ARG A 120 -7.21 4.70 9.63
C ARG A 120 -7.19 5.62 8.41
N CYS A 121 -7.26 5.04 7.23
CA CYS A 121 -7.39 5.73 5.95
C CYS A 121 -7.88 4.74 4.89
N GLN A 122 -8.26 5.22 3.71
CA GLN A 122 -8.56 4.32 2.59
C GLN A 122 -7.27 3.89 1.89
N VAL A 123 -6.54 4.87 1.34
CA VAL A 123 -5.19 4.70 0.80
C VAL A 123 -4.34 5.87 1.31
N CYS A 124 -3.25 5.60 2.01
CA CYS A 124 -2.37 6.64 2.52
C CYS A 124 -0.91 6.19 2.61
N GLU A 125 -0.01 7.13 2.85
CA GLU A 125 1.39 6.81 3.08
C GLU A 125 1.58 5.99 4.36
N LEU A 126 2.60 5.13 4.34
CA LEU A 126 2.95 4.24 5.44
C LEU A 126 3.12 4.99 6.76
N ASP A 127 3.89 6.08 6.77
CA ASP A 127 4.19 6.85 7.99
C ASP A 127 2.91 7.39 8.64
N ARG A 128 1.95 7.86 7.83
CA ARG A 128 0.64 8.28 8.31
C ARG A 128 -0.16 7.11 8.88
N PHE A 129 -0.09 5.96 8.20
CA PHE A 129 -0.84 4.77 8.60
C PHE A 129 -0.36 4.21 9.94
N VAL A 130 0.95 4.15 10.16
CA VAL A 130 1.55 3.57 11.36
C VAL A 130 1.69 4.56 12.52
N ALA A 131 1.30 5.82 12.35
CA ALA A 131 1.39 6.83 13.40
C ALA A 131 0.63 6.38 14.67
N GLY A 132 1.32 6.21 15.78
CA GLY A 132 0.74 5.83 17.08
C GLY A 132 0.35 4.35 17.22
N VAL A 133 0.80 3.48 16.32
CA VAL A 133 0.67 2.01 16.43
C VAL A 133 2.02 1.35 16.22
N THR A 134 2.12 0.08 16.58
CA THR A 134 3.32 -0.74 16.39
C THR A 134 3.17 -1.63 15.16
N VAL A 135 4.15 -1.60 14.25
CA VAL A 135 4.26 -2.59 13.20
C VAL A 135 4.76 -3.89 13.82
N THR A 136 3.94 -4.93 13.78
CA THR A 136 4.23 -6.25 14.35
C THR A 136 4.74 -7.25 13.33
N GLY A 137 4.55 -6.96 12.03
CA GLY A 137 5.05 -7.81 10.96
C GLY A 137 4.89 -7.19 9.58
N ARG A 138 5.73 -7.65 8.66
CA ARG A 138 5.61 -7.46 7.21
C ARG A 138 5.83 -8.82 6.56
N LEU A 139 4.91 -9.23 5.72
CA LEU A 139 4.93 -10.52 5.04
C LEU A 139 4.87 -10.27 3.54
N PRO A 140 5.92 -10.57 2.77
CA PRO A 140 5.86 -10.53 1.32
C PRO A 140 4.70 -11.38 0.80
N VAL A 141 3.93 -10.87 -0.15
CA VAL A 141 2.71 -11.53 -0.65
C VAL A 141 3.03 -12.92 -1.25
N ASN A 142 4.18 -13.09 -1.88
CA ASN A 142 4.65 -14.35 -2.44
C ASN A 142 5.06 -15.40 -1.39
N GLU A 143 5.27 -15.01 -0.13
CA GLU A 143 5.65 -15.93 0.96
C GLU A 143 4.45 -16.45 1.76
N LEU A 144 3.28 -15.82 1.62
CA LEU A 144 2.09 -16.19 2.39
C LEU A 144 1.71 -17.68 2.29
N PRO A 145 1.76 -18.35 1.12
CA PRO A 145 1.46 -19.78 1.03
C PRO A 145 2.37 -20.66 1.90
N LEU A 146 3.63 -20.23 2.12
CA LEU A 146 4.58 -20.93 2.99
C LEU A 146 4.24 -20.73 4.47
N VAL A 147 3.90 -19.51 4.86
CA VAL A 147 3.55 -19.16 6.24
C VAL A 147 2.28 -19.88 6.67
N VAL A 148 1.23 -19.88 5.84
CA VAL A 148 -0.02 -20.58 6.13
C VAL A 148 0.20 -22.08 6.31
N ARG A 149 1.05 -22.71 5.49
CA ARG A 149 1.41 -24.13 5.63
C ARG A 149 2.19 -24.42 6.92
N MET A 150 3.00 -23.50 7.39
CA MET A 150 3.76 -23.65 8.65
C MET A 150 2.88 -23.53 9.89
N LEU A 151 1.86 -22.68 9.85
CA LEU A 151 0.93 -22.48 10.98
C LEU A 151 -0.12 -23.59 11.11
N ARG A 152 -0.38 -24.36 10.03
CA ARG A 152 -1.31 -25.51 10.04
C ARG A 152 -0.68 -26.84 10.50
N ARG A 153 0.57 -26.83 10.94
CA ARG A 153 1.30 -28.00 11.52
C ARG A 153 1.41 -27.85 13.02
#